data_17cc88afe7c8f5da818b599ee7e30677
#
_entry.id   17cc88afe7c8f5da818b599ee7e30677
#
_cell.length_a   1.000
_cell.length_b   1.000
_cell.length_c   1.000
_cell.angle_alpha   90.00
_cell.angle_beta   90.00
_cell.angle_gamma   90.00
#
_symmetry.space_group_name_H-M   'P 1'
#
loop_
_entity.id
_entity.type
_entity.pdbx_description
1 polymer ?
#
loop_
_entity_poly.entity_id
_entity_poly.type
_entity_poly.pdbx_seq_one_letter_code
_entity_poly.pdbx_strand_id
1 'polypeptide(L)'
;MTATNFTTTIVVDNSAAEVFNAINNVRGWWQGEIEGDTNKLDDEFIYRMGAIHYSKQQIIEFIPDEKVVWLVTDSSLNPSKFKDESEWTGTKIIFEITAINKKTQVRFTHEGLVAAFQCYGDCSWAWEKLIQESLFSLITTGKGTNVFG
;
A
#
# COMPACT_ATOMS: atom_id res chain seq x y z
N MET A 1 -1.64 -16.11 -21.30
CA MET A 1 -0.92 -16.17 -20.02
C MET A 1 -1.24 -14.95 -19.17
N THR A 2 -1.65 -15.17 -17.93
CA THR A 2 -2.04 -14.09 -17.05
C THR A 2 -0.79 -13.49 -16.39
N ALA A 3 -0.66 -12.17 -16.44
CA ALA A 3 0.43 -11.50 -15.74
C ALA A 3 0.26 -11.66 -14.21
N THR A 4 1.38 -11.80 -13.51
CA THR A 4 1.40 -11.94 -12.06
C THR A 4 1.46 -10.57 -11.41
N ASN A 5 0.49 -10.27 -10.55
CA ASN A 5 0.48 -9.03 -9.75
C ASN A 5 1.56 -9.08 -8.67
N PHE A 6 2.07 -7.92 -8.30
CA PHE A 6 2.99 -7.85 -7.16
C PHE A 6 2.23 -8.16 -5.86
N THR A 7 2.78 -9.04 -5.04
CA THR A 7 2.22 -9.41 -3.73
C THR A 7 3.35 -9.64 -2.73
N THR A 8 3.07 -9.35 -1.47
CA THR A 8 3.99 -9.66 -0.36
C THR A 8 3.16 -9.91 0.90
N THR A 9 3.68 -10.69 1.83
CA THR A 9 2.96 -11.14 3.02
C THR A 9 3.79 -10.93 4.26
N ILE A 10 3.16 -10.46 5.34
CA ILE A 10 3.76 -10.40 6.68
C ILE A 10 2.87 -11.14 7.67
N VAL A 11 3.48 -11.65 8.74
CA VAL A 11 2.77 -12.32 9.84
C VAL A 11 3.21 -11.68 11.15
N VAL A 12 2.24 -11.31 11.99
CA VAL A 12 2.50 -10.62 13.25
C VAL A 12 1.73 -11.30 14.39
N ASP A 13 2.13 -11.01 15.63
CA ASP A 13 1.45 -11.52 16.82
C ASP A 13 0.26 -10.65 17.24
N ASN A 14 0.14 -9.45 16.69
CA ASN A 14 -0.91 -8.50 17.01
C ASN A 14 -2.28 -8.98 16.53
N SER A 15 -3.35 -8.46 17.13
CA SER A 15 -4.72 -8.81 16.73
C SER A 15 -5.07 -8.25 15.35
N ALA A 16 -6.08 -8.85 14.72
CA ALA A 16 -6.60 -8.34 13.43
C ALA A 16 -7.07 -6.89 13.55
N ALA A 17 -7.65 -6.50 14.67
CA ALA A 17 -8.08 -5.11 14.91
C ALA A 17 -6.90 -4.15 14.94
N GLU A 18 -5.83 -4.51 15.65
CA GLU A 18 -4.60 -3.69 15.69
C GLU A 18 -3.96 -3.56 14.32
N VAL A 19 -3.94 -4.67 13.57
CA VAL A 19 -3.40 -4.69 12.20
C VAL A 19 -4.25 -3.81 11.28
N PHE A 20 -5.57 -3.93 11.35
CA PHE A 20 -6.48 -3.11 10.55
C PHE A 20 -6.28 -1.61 10.82
N ASN A 21 -6.20 -1.24 12.09
CA ASN A 21 -5.97 0.15 12.48
C ASN A 21 -4.63 0.68 11.97
N ALA A 22 -3.58 -0.14 12.02
CA ALA A 22 -2.26 0.25 11.53
C ALA A 22 -2.27 0.47 10.01
N ILE A 23 -2.92 -0.42 9.25
CA ILE A 23 -3.04 -0.27 7.79
C ILE A 23 -3.70 1.05 7.44
N ASN A 24 -4.78 1.40 8.13
CA ASN A 24 -5.53 2.64 7.87
C ASN A 24 -4.82 3.89 8.36
N ASN A 25 -3.84 3.75 9.24
CA ASN A 25 -2.96 4.85 9.63
C ASN A 25 -1.84 4.99 8.58
N VAL A 26 -2.22 5.38 7.37
CA VAL A 26 -1.31 5.45 6.22
C VAL A 26 -0.13 6.38 6.49
N ARG A 27 -0.39 7.49 7.17
CA ARG A 27 0.66 8.45 7.57
C ARG A 27 1.71 7.81 8.48
N GLY A 28 1.36 6.76 9.19
CA GLY A 28 2.25 6.08 10.11
C GLY A 28 3.27 5.17 9.44
N TRP A 29 3.01 4.71 8.21
CA TRP A 29 3.91 3.74 7.56
C TRP A 29 4.28 4.09 6.11
N TRP A 30 3.44 4.80 5.37
CA TRP A 30 3.77 5.16 3.98
C TRP A 30 4.57 6.45 3.99
N GLN A 31 5.87 6.31 3.80
CA GLN A 31 6.81 7.43 3.85
C GLN A 31 6.57 8.39 2.68
N GLY A 32 6.26 9.64 3.00
CA GLY A 32 5.92 10.68 2.04
C GLY A 32 4.88 11.59 2.63
N GLU A 33 4.20 12.35 1.78
CA GLU A 33 3.14 13.27 2.20
C GLU A 33 1.77 12.68 1.86
N ILE A 34 0.88 12.68 2.84
CA ILE A 34 -0.50 12.21 2.69
C ILE A 34 -1.45 13.38 2.93
N GLU A 35 -2.37 13.60 1.98
CA GLU A 35 -3.45 14.59 2.10
C GLU A 35 -4.79 13.85 2.07
N GLY A 36 -5.73 14.23 2.93
CA GLY A 36 -7.06 13.65 2.97
C GLY A 36 -7.23 12.63 4.08
N ASP A 37 -8.39 12.00 4.12
CA ASP A 37 -8.74 11.01 5.13
C ASP A 37 -8.50 9.59 4.61
N THR A 38 -8.13 8.68 5.51
CA THR A 38 -7.70 7.32 5.14
C THR A 38 -8.39 6.24 5.97
N ASN A 39 -9.52 6.52 6.62
CA ASN A 39 -10.04 5.67 7.68
C ASN A 39 -11.52 5.25 7.52
N LYS A 40 -12.12 5.43 6.35
CA LYS A 40 -13.48 4.93 6.11
C LYS A 40 -13.76 4.74 4.62
N LEU A 41 -14.84 4.02 4.32
CA LEU A 41 -15.28 3.79 2.95
C LEU A 41 -15.51 5.12 2.22
N ASP A 42 -15.12 5.16 0.97
CA ASP A 42 -15.21 6.31 0.06
C ASP A 42 -14.26 7.46 0.36
N ASP A 43 -13.47 7.38 1.43
CA ASP A 43 -12.44 8.39 1.67
C ASP A 43 -11.45 8.40 0.50
N GLU A 44 -11.03 9.61 0.11
CA GLU A 44 -10.01 9.82 -0.89
C GLU A 44 -8.80 10.47 -0.27
N PHE A 45 -7.62 10.02 -0.66
CA PHE A 45 -6.38 10.63 -0.19
C PHE A 45 -5.34 10.66 -1.29
N ILE A 46 -4.41 11.62 -1.16
CA ILE A 46 -3.34 11.83 -2.11
C ILE A 46 -2.02 11.51 -1.42
N TYR A 47 -1.16 10.76 -2.12
CA TYR A 47 0.20 10.48 -1.71
C TYR A 47 1.17 11.21 -2.63
N ARG A 48 2.15 11.89 -2.05
CA ARG A 48 3.25 12.53 -2.79
C ARG A 48 4.58 12.22 -2.15
N MET A 49 5.58 11.99 -3.00
CA MET A 49 6.97 11.93 -2.58
C MET A 49 7.79 12.81 -3.53
N GLY A 50 8.03 14.06 -3.12
CA GLY A 50 8.72 15.05 -3.93
C GLY A 50 8.08 15.20 -5.30
N ALA A 51 8.89 15.33 -6.34
CA ALA A 51 8.43 15.44 -7.72
C ALA A 51 8.38 14.08 -8.44
N ILE A 52 8.74 12.98 -7.75
CA ILE A 52 8.88 11.68 -8.40
C ILE A 52 7.65 10.79 -8.27
N HIS A 53 6.76 11.06 -7.31
CA HIS A 53 5.57 10.22 -7.13
C HIS A 53 4.37 11.06 -6.71
N TYR A 54 3.27 10.88 -7.42
CA TYR A 54 1.95 11.39 -7.07
C TYR A 54 0.93 10.29 -7.35
N SER A 55 0.05 10.02 -6.40
CA SER A 55 -1.08 9.13 -6.66
C SER A 55 -2.26 9.53 -5.79
N LYS A 56 -3.47 9.35 -6.34
CA LYS A 56 -4.72 9.57 -5.63
C LYS A 56 -5.44 8.23 -5.49
N GLN A 57 -5.85 7.90 -4.29
CA GLN A 57 -6.51 6.65 -3.97
C GLN A 57 -7.88 6.91 -3.38
N GLN A 58 -8.83 6.04 -3.70
CA GLN A 58 -10.16 6.02 -3.09
C GLN A 58 -10.35 4.67 -2.40
N ILE A 59 -10.82 4.69 -1.16
CA ILE A 59 -11.11 3.45 -0.43
C ILE A 59 -12.44 2.89 -0.93
N ILE A 60 -12.39 1.76 -1.65
CA ILE A 60 -13.57 1.17 -2.28
C ILE A 60 -14.11 -0.06 -1.55
N GLU A 61 -13.29 -0.67 -0.66
CA GLU A 61 -13.74 -1.71 0.27
C GLU A 61 -13.11 -1.43 1.62
N PHE A 62 -13.92 -1.56 2.67
CA PHE A 62 -13.48 -1.27 4.02
C PHE A 62 -14.22 -2.21 4.97
N ILE A 63 -13.67 -3.39 5.18
CA ILE A 63 -14.28 -4.44 6.01
C ILE A 63 -13.44 -4.56 7.28
N PRO A 64 -13.93 -4.07 8.43
CA PRO A 64 -13.16 -4.05 9.67
C PRO A 64 -12.50 -5.40 9.97
N ASP A 65 -11.22 -5.35 10.29
CA ASP A 65 -10.37 -6.48 10.68
C ASP A 65 -10.17 -7.54 9.59
N GLU A 66 -10.67 -7.31 8.37
CA GLU A 66 -10.61 -8.29 7.29
C GLU A 66 -9.98 -7.78 6.00
N LYS A 67 -10.36 -6.58 5.51
CA LYS A 67 -9.94 -6.16 4.18
C LYS A 67 -10.04 -4.67 3.96
N VAL A 68 -9.04 -4.11 3.27
CA VAL A 68 -9.08 -2.74 2.76
C VAL A 68 -8.63 -2.78 1.31
N VAL A 69 -9.38 -2.11 0.42
CA VAL A 69 -9.02 -1.98 -0.99
C VAL A 69 -9.05 -0.51 -1.38
N TRP A 70 -7.98 -0.07 -2.01
CA TRP A 70 -7.89 1.27 -2.61
C TRP A 70 -7.90 1.15 -4.13
N LEU A 71 -8.71 1.97 -4.80
CA LEU A 71 -8.63 2.16 -6.25
C LEU A 71 -7.74 3.39 -6.50
N VAL A 72 -6.72 3.24 -7.33
CA VAL A 72 -5.89 4.37 -7.75
C VAL A 72 -6.65 5.10 -8.87
N THR A 73 -7.11 6.32 -8.58
CA THR A 73 -7.94 7.10 -9.51
C THR A 73 -7.12 8.04 -10.36
N ASP A 74 -5.91 8.38 -9.93
CA ASP A 74 -5.00 9.24 -10.68
C ASP A 74 -3.57 8.96 -10.23
N SER A 75 -2.60 9.17 -11.12
CA SER A 75 -1.20 8.95 -10.78
C SER A 75 -0.25 9.66 -11.73
N SER A 76 0.93 10.00 -11.22
CA SER A 76 2.05 10.51 -12.00
C SER A 76 3.34 9.97 -11.36
N LEU A 77 3.98 9.02 -12.04
CA LEU A 77 5.13 8.29 -11.51
C LEU A 77 6.41 8.71 -12.26
N ASN A 78 7.29 9.41 -11.56
CA ASN A 78 8.62 9.80 -12.03
C ASN A 78 8.63 10.19 -13.52
N PRO A 79 7.97 11.30 -13.89
CA PRO A 79 7.81 11.68 -15.30
C PRO A 79 9.13 11.96 -16.03
N SER A 80 10.22 12.18 -15.30
CA SER A 80 11.54 12.35 -15.88
C SER A 80 12.20 11.02 -16.25
N LYS A 81 11.70 9.89 -15.74
CA LYS A 81 12.26 8.55 -15.96
C LYS A 81 11.34 7.67 -16.83
N PHE A 82 10.04 7.73 -16.62
CA PHE A 82 9.07 6.85 -17.29
C PHE A 82 8.27 7.59 -18.34
N LYS A 83 8.04 6.95 -19.49
CA LYS A 83 7.20 7.50 -20.55
C LYS A 83 5.73 7.51 -20.16
N ASP A 84 5.28 6.43 -19.53
CA ASP A 84 3.91 6.32 -19.03
C ASP A 84 3.92 6.57 -17.53
N GLU A 85 3.68 7.82 -17.13
CA GLU A 85 3.64 8.20 -15.72
C GLU A 85 2.33 7.82 -15.03
N SER A 86 1.31 7.43 -15.79
CA SER A 86 -0.02 7.10 -15.25
C SER A 86 -0.28 5.60 -15.14
N GLU A 87 0.75 4.76 -15.11
CA GLU A 87 0.61 3.30 -15.06
C GLU A 87 -0.21 2.80 -13.87
N TRP A 88 -0.17 3.50 -12.73
CA TRP A 88 -0.94 3.10 -11.56
C TRP A 88 -2.44 3.40 -11.68
N THR A 89 -2.84 4.33 -12.55
CA THR A 89 -4.25 4.74 -12.67
C THR A 89 -5.10 3.54 -13.11
N GLY A 90 -6.16 3.28 -12.34
CA GLY A 90 -7.06 2.15 -12.58
C GLY A 90 -6.64 0.86 -11.89
N THR A 91 -5.48 0.82 -11.24
CA THR A 91 -5.03 -0.35 -10.48
C THR A 91 -5.61 -0.33 -9.08
N LYS A 92 -5.55 -1.47 -8.37
CA LYS A 92 -6.08 -1.62 -7.01
C LYS A 92 -4.98 -2.04 -6.05
N ILE A 93 -5.02 -1.46 -4.86
CA ILE A 93 -4.10 -1.81 -3.77
C ILE A 93 -4.93 -2.52 -2.71
N ILE A 94 -4.60 -3.78 -2.39
CA ILE A 94 -5.43 -4.67 -1.61
C ILE A 94 -4.67 -5.15 -0.37
N PHE A 95 -5.30 -4.98 0.80
CA PHE A 95 -4.80 -5.53 2.07
C PHE A 95 -5.81 -6.56 2.56
N GLU A 96 -5.38 -7.80 2.69
CA GLU A 96 -6.21 -8.90 3.20
C GLU A 96 -5.65 -9.37 4.54
N ILE A 97 -6.51 -9.41 5.57
CA ILE A 97 -6.13 -9.78 6.93
C ILE A 97 -6.75 -11.13 7.25
N THR A 98 -5.93 -12.08 7.68
CA THR A 98 -6.38 -13.43 8.01
C THR A 98 -5.80 -13.85 9.34
N ALA A 99 -6.64 -14.36 10.25
CA ALA A 99 -6.16 -14.96 11.49
C ALA A 99 -5.67 -16.37 11.19
N ILE A 100 -4.42 -16.67 11.59
CA ILE A 100 -3.80 -17.98 11.39
C ILE A 100 -3.25 -18.44 12.72
N ASN A 101 -3.91 -19.42 13.34
CA ASN A 101 -3.58 -19.88 14.70
C ASN A 101 -3.69 -18.69 15.68
N LYS A 102 -2.61 -18.33 16.36
CA LYS A 102 -2.57 -17.20 17.30
C LYS A 102 -1.92 -15.98 16.68
N LYS A 103 -1.76 -15.96 15.37
CA LYS A 103 -1.10 -14.87 14.63
C LYS A 103 -2.04 -14.25 13.62
N THR A 104 -1.66 -13.10 13.09
CA THR A 104 -2.41 -12.38 12.06
C THR A 104 -1.52 -12.23 10.83
N GLN A 105 -2.05 -12.63 9.67
CA GLN A 105 -1.38 -12.51 8.39
C GLN A 105 -1.96 -11.33 7.63
N VAL A 106 -1.08 -10.51 7.03
CA VAL A 106 -1.47 -9.48 6.07
C VAL A 106 -0.90 -9.85 4.73
N ARG A 107 -1.78 -10.03 3.75
CA ARG A 107 -1.38 -10.20 2.36
C ARG A 107 -1.63 -8.89 1.62
N PHE A 108 -0.56 -8.29 1.13
CA PHE A 108 -0.62 -7.07 0.32
C PHE A 108 -0.53 -7.46 -1.15
N THR A 109 -1.41 -6.90 -1.99
CA THR A 109 -1.37 -7.09 -3.43
C THR A 109 -1.60 -5.75 -4.11
N HIS A 110 -0.76 -5.40 -5.07
CA HIS A 110 -1.04 -4.28 -5.97
C HIS A 110 -1.52 -4.88 -7.29
N GLU A 111 -2.84 -5.05 -7.40
CA GLU A 111 -3.48 -5.65 -8.57
C GLU A 111 -3.32 -4.72 -9.76
N GLY A 112 -2.69 -5.22 -10.81
CA GLY A 112 -2.35 -4.44 -12.00
C GLY A 112 -0.88 -4.04 -12.05
N LEU A 113 -0.14 -4.10 -10.94
CA LEU A 113 1.30 -3.87 -10.96
C LEU A 113 1.99 -5.16 -11.41
N VAL A 114 2.36 -5.18 -12.68
CA VAL A 114 2.90 -6.37 -13.34
C VAL A 114 4.25 -6.04 -13.97
N ALA A 115 5.03 -7.08 -14.30
CA ALA A 115 6.41 -6.91 -14.80
C ALA A 115 6.50 -6.09 -16.08
N ALA A 116 5.42 -6.00 -16.86
CA ALA A 116 5.37 -5.18 -18.07
C ALA A 116 5.35 -3.65 -17.77
N PHE A 117 5.03 -3.24 -16.54
CA PHE A 117 5.04 -1.83 -16.16
C PHE A 117 6.47 -1.29 -16.13
N GLN A 118 6.66 -0.07 -16.63
CA GLN A 118 7.97 0.60 -16.59
C GLN A 118 8.47 0.78 -15.16
N CYS A 119 7.57 1.07 -14.24
CA CYS A 119 7.93 1.28 -12.83
C CYS A 119 8.05 -0.01 -12.01
N TYR A 120 7.80 -1.19 -12.58
CA TYR A 120 7.66 -2.42 -11.78
C TYR A 120 8.83 -2.66 -10.83
N GLY A 121 10.06 -2.53 -11.31
CA GLY A 121 11.24 -2.73 -10.47
C GLY A 121 11.29 -1.78 -9.28
N ASP A 122 11.10 -0.48 -9.54
CA ASP A 122 11.11 0.56 -8.50
C ASP A 122 9.89 0.45 -7.58
N CYS A 123 8.72 0.22 -8.16
CA CYS A 123 7.48 0.19 -7.38
C CYS A 123 7.37 -1.07 -6.52
N SER A 124 7.75 -2.22 -7.05
CA SER A 124 7.74 -3.46 -6.28
C SER A 124 8.77 -3.43 -5.14
N TRP A 125 9.95 -2.89 -5.41
CA TRP A 125 10.98 -2.71 -4.38
C TRP A 125 10.45 -1.80 -3.26
N ALA A 126 9.85 -0.68 -3.63
CA ALA A 126 9.31 0.28 -2.66
C ALA A 126 8.19 -0.35 -1.80
N TRP A 127 7.25 -1.05 -2.45
CA TRP A 127 6.18 -1.73 -1.72
C TRP A 127 6.72 -2.79 -0.76
N GLU A 128 7.67 -3.59 -1.20
CA GLU A 128 8.25 -4.61 -0.34
C GLU A 128 8.90 -4.00 0.90
N LYS A 129 9.66 -2.93 0.74
CA LYS A 129 10.26 -2.20 1.85
C LYS A 129 9.19 -1.61 2.78
N LEU A 130 8.18 -0.96 2.20
CA LEU A 130 7.12 -0.34 3.00
C LEU A 130 6.33 -1.35 3.80
N ILE A 131 5.98 -2.49 3.21
CA ILE A 131 5.18 -3.52 3.89
C ILE A 131 6.03 -4.33 4.85
N GLN A 132 7.18 -4.86 4.41
CA GLN A 132 8.01 -5.75 5.22
C GLN A 132 8.71 -5.03 6.38
N GLU A 133 9.02 -3.74 6.22
CA GLU A 133 9.76 -2.99 7.23
C GLU A 133 8.89 -1.95 7.92
N SER A 134 8.31 -1.00 7.18
CA SER A 134 7.61 0.14 7.79
C SER A 134 6.25 -0.25 8.38
N LEU A 135 5.39 -0.90 7.62
CA LEU A 135 4.09 -1.34 8.14
C LEU A 135 4.27 -2.38 9.26
N PHE A 136 5.17 -3.34 9.06
CA PHE A 136 5.50 -4.32 10.07
C PHE A 136 5.94 -3.65 11.37
N SER A 137 6.82 -2.66 11.28
CA SER A 137 7.29 -1.91 12.45
C SER A 137 6.16 -1.13 13.13
N LEU A 138 5.31 -0.47 12.34
CA LEU A 138 4.16 0.26 12.88
C LEU A 138 3.23 -0.68 13.66
N ILE A 139 2.95 -1.86 13.12
CA ILE A 139 2.09 -2.84 13.79
C ILE A 139 2.73 -3.33 15.10
N THR A 140 4.01 -3.70 15.05
CA THR A 140 4.67 -4.38 16.17
C THR A 140 5.25 -3.45 17.22
N THR A 141 5.59 -2.20 16.86
CA THR A 141 6.25 -1.25 17.78
C THR A 141 5.49 0.05 17.97
N GLY A 142 4.51 0.34 17.13
CA GLY A 142 3.77 1.61 17.15
C GLY A 142 4.42 2.71 16.30
N LYS A 143 5.52 2.43 15.63
CA LYS A 143 6.21 3.40 14.75
C LYS A 143 6.65 2.75 13.46
N GLY A 144 6.38 3.41 12.33
CA GLY A 144 6.92 3.03 11.04
C GLY A 144 8.42 3.31 10.96
N THR A 145 9.03 2.93 9.84
CA THR A 145 10.46 3.17 9.61
C THR A 145 10.66 4.01 8.35
N ASN A 146 11.80 4.68 8.28
CA ASN A 146 12.21 5.43 7.11
C ASN A 146 12.96 4.48 6.17
N VAL A 147 12.26 3.96 5.15
CA VAL A 147 12.80 2.93 4.24
C VAL A 147 13.46 3.53 3.00
N PHE A 148 13.27 4.81 2.73
CA PHE A 148 13.83 5.49 1.57
C PHE A 148 15.03 6.39 1.88
N GLY A 149 15.47 6.39 3.11
CA GLY A 149 16.65 7.15 3.53
C GLY A 149 16.41 8.51 4.16
#